data_14bf541f50480da633281013aae8657e
#
_entry.id   14bf541f50480da633281013aae8657e
#
_cell.length_a   1.000
_cell.length_b   1.000
_cell.length_c   1.000
_cell.angle_alpha   90.00
_cell.angle_beta   90.00
_cell.angle_gamma   90.00
#
_symmetry.space_group_name_H-M   'P 1'
#
loop_
_entity.id
_entity.type
_entity.pdbx_description
1 polymer ?
#
loop_
_entity_poly.entity_id
_entity_poly.type
_entity_poly.pdbx_seq_one_letter_code
_entity_poly.pdbx_strand_id
1 'polypeptide(L)'
;MQIAIPLYDRFTALDAVGPYEVLVRLPGATVTFVGEGTGPVRTDTGALAITVDATLEEVGSPDVIVVPGGPGTTAMLEPGPLHEWVRAVHPTTQWTTSVCTGALILGTAGVRDGLEATTHWSSLDLLAPLCAEAVGDRRVIPQGKVVTAAGVSSGIDMALWLAAQIAGDDVAKAIQLGIEYDPQPPFDSGSTAKAGPDIVELVRAFATDPDPESDPEHVPAP
;
A
#
# COMPACT_ATOMS: atom_id res chain seq x y z
N MET A 1 15.64 5.38 12.77
CA MET A 1 14.30 5.69 12.22
C MET A 1 13.49 4.42 12.24
N GLN A 2 12.32 4.45 12.86
CA GLN A 2 11.40 3.31 12.91
C GLN A 2 10.33 3.46 11.83
N ILE A 3 10.20 2.44 10.98
CA ILE A 3 9.21 2.39 9.90
C ILE A 3 8.26 1.22 10.22
N ALA A 4 6.97 1.47 10.25
CA ALA A 4 5.96 0.44 10.49
C ALA A 4 5.12 0.21 9.22
N ILE A 5 4.94 -1.06 8.86
CA ILE A 5 4.09 -1.49 7.75
C ILE A 5 2.99 -2.38 8.35
N PRO A 6 1.77 -1.88 8.52
CA PRO A 6 0.68 -2.67 9.07
C PRO A 6 0.20 -3.71 8.05
N LEU A 7 0.02 -4.95 8.53
CA LEU A 7 -0.51 -6.05 7.75
C LEU A 7 -1.88 -6.48 8.31
N TYR A 8 -2.77 -6.84 7.42
CA TYR A 8 -4.12 -7.32 7.70
C TYR A 8 -4.48 -8.39 6.65
N ASP A 9 -5.47 -9.20 6.93
CA ASP A 9 -5.85 -10.29 6.04
C ASP A 9 -6.18 -9.82 4.62
N ARG A 10 -5.68 -10.54 3.61
CA ARG A 10 -5.84 -10.26 2.18
C ARG A 10 -5.26 -8.91 1.72
N PHE A 11 -4.16 -8.45 2.34
CA PHE A 11 -3.38 -7.33 1.79
C PHE A 11 -2.66 -7.76 0.50
N THR A 12 -2.40 -6.83 -0.42
CA THR A 12 -1.60 -7.13 -1.63
C THR A 12 -0.11 -7.15 -1.29
N ALA A 13 0.54 -8.29 -1.55
CA ALA A 13 1.93 -8.52 -1.15
C ALA A 13 2.89 -7.39 -1.57
N LEU A 14 2.85 -6.97 -2.83
CA LEU A 14 3.81 -5.98 -3.36
C LEU A 14 3.59 -4.59 -2.77
N ASP A 15 2.39 -4.26 -2.28
CA ASP A 15 2.10 -2.99 -1.60
C ASP A 15 2.92 -2.83 -0.30
N ALA A 16 3.24 -3.96 0.35
CA ALA A 16 4.08 -4.00 1.54
C ALA A 16 5.56 -4.24 1.19
N VAL A 17 5.83 -5.26 0.37
CA VAL A 17 7.21 -5.70 0.06
C VAL A 17 7.93 -4.70 -0.85
N GLY A 18 7.24 -4.05 -1.78
CA GLY A 18 7.85 -3.04 -2.67
C GLY A 18 8.47 -1.88 -1.88
N PRO A 19 7.71 -1.17 -1.04
CA PRO A 19 8.27 -0.15 -0.15
C PRO A 19 9.30 -0.71 0.83
N TYR A 20 9.08 -1.89 1.40
CA TYR A 20 10.04 -2.55 2.29
C TYR A 20 11.41 -2.67 1.65
N GLU A 21 11.50 -3.19 0.41
CA GLU A 21 12.77 -3.39 -0.30
C GLU A 21 13.57 -2.09 -0.49
N VAL A 22 12.91 -0.96 -0.56
CA VAL A 22 13.56 0.36 -0.65
C VAL A 22 13.93 0.88 0.74
N LEU A 23 12.94 0.93 1.64
CA LEU A 23 13.05 1.66 2.91
C LEU A 23 13.96 0.97 3.93
N VAL A 24 14.06 -0.36 3.88
CA VAL A 24 14.98 -1.12 4.75
C VAL A 24 16.45 -0.81 4.49
N ARG A 25 16.77 -0.26 3.32
CA ARG A 25 18.13 0.14 2.92
C ARG A 25 18.50 1.57 3.31
N LEU A 26 17.57 2.33 3.88
CA LEU A 26 17.88 3.65 4.41
C LEU A 26 18.86 3.54 5.59
N PRO A 27 19.88 4.39 5.66
CA PRO A 27 20.83 4.38 6.77
C PRO A 27 20.13 4.57 8.12
N GLY A 28 20.31 3.63 9.03
CA GLY A 28 19.74 3.66 10.38
C GLY A 28 18.23 3.44 10.45
N ALA A 29 17.61 2.92 9.37
CA ALA A 29 16.21 2.51 9.39
C ALA A 29 16.04 1.10 9.94
N THR A 30 14.93 0.89 10.63
CA THR A 30 14.42 -0.42 11.02
C THR A 30 12.97 -0.50 10.55
N VAL A 31 12.66 -1.51 9.76
CA VAL A 31 11.29 -1.77 9.28
C VAL A 31 10.70 -2.90 10.10
N THR A 32 9.48 -2.69 10.61
CA THR A 32 8.73 -3.68 11.40
C THR A 32 7.37 -3.89 10.73
N PHE A 33 7.03 -5.14 10.46
CA PHE A 33 5.66 -5.51 10.10
C PHE A 33 4.81 -5.58 11.36
N VAL A 34 3.73 -4.81 11.39
CA VAL A 34 2.84 -4.70 12.55
C VAL A 34 1.43 -5.17 12.21
N GLY A 35 0.66 -5.59 13.21
CA GLY A 35 -0.72 -6.04 13.00
C GLY A 35 -1.52 -6.08 14.29
N GLU A 36 -2.78 -6.48 14.23
CA GLU A 36 -3.62 -6.67 15.44
C GLU A 36 -3.11 -7.80 16.32
N GLY A 37 -2.37 -8.76 15.76
CA GLY A 37 -1.69 -9.83 16.45
C GLY A 37 -0.39 -10.20 15.73
N THR A 38 0.50 -10.91 16.37
CA THR A 38 1.76 -11.41 15.79
C THR A 38 1.55 -12.72 15.03
N GLY A 39 2.44 -13.04 14.10
CA GLY A 39 2.40 -14.28 13.33
C GLY A 39 2.09 -14.06 11.83
N PRO A 40 1.85 -15.15 11.08
CA PRO A 40 1.67 -15.08 9.64
C PRO A 40 0.31 -14.47 9.26
N VAL A 41 0.34 -13.47 8.38
CA VAL A 41 -0.83 -12.85 7.76
C VAL A 41 -0.82 -13.18 6.27
N ARG A 42 -1.94 -13.68 5.75
CA ARG A 42 -2.08 -14.09 4.35
C ARG A 42 -2.33 -12.91 3.43
N THR A 43 -1.70 -12.98 2.25
CA THR A 43 -1.93 -12.02 1.17
C THR A 43 -3.28 -12.27 0.45
N ASP A 44 -3.60 -11.40 -0.47
CA ASP A 44 -4.80 -11.43 -1.30
C ASP A 44 -5.04 -12.77 -2.03
N THR A 45 -3.97 -13.41 -2.50
CA THR A 45 -4.04 -14.71 -3.18
C THR A 45 -4.07 -15.91 -2.23
N GLY A 46 -3.87 -15.71 -0.92
CA GLY A 46 -3.77 -16.77 0.08
C GLY A 46 -2.48 -17.60 0.01
N ALA A 47 -1.73 -17.57 -1.09
CA ALA A 47 -0.55 -18.41 -1.31
C ALA A 47 0.67 -17.95 -0.51
N LEU A 48 0.83 -16.64 -0.33
CA LEU A 48 1.94 -16.04 0.42
C LEU A 48 1.46 -15.57 1.79
N ALA A 49 2.33 -15.67 2.80
CA ALA A 49 2.13 -15.02 4.09
C ALA A 49 3.37 -14.23 4.49
N ILE A 50 3.18 -13.10 5.16
CA ILE A 50 4.26 -12.33 5.79
C ILE A 50 4.03 -12.36 7.30
N THR A 51 5.11 -12.53 8.06
CA THR A 51 5.04 -12.55 9.51
C THR A 51 4.93 -11.14 10.07
N VAL A 52 3.95 -10.92 10.92
CA VAL A 52 3.84 -9.74 11.78
C VAL A 52 4.75 -9.93 12.98
N ASP A 53 5.69 -9.01 13.20
CA ASP A 53 6.72 -9.09 14.22
C ASP A 53 6.28 -8.45 15.55
N ALA A 54 5.39 -7.45 15.49
CA ALA A 54 4.90 -6.73 16.67
C ALA A 54 3.43 -6.33 16.49
N THR A 55 2.71 -6.17 17.59
CA THR A 55 1.34 -5.66 17.56
C THR A 55 1.31 -4.16 17.28
N LEU A 56 0.16 -3.67 16.83
CA LEU A 56 -0.08 -2.22 16.65
C LEU A 56 0.17 -1.45 17.96
N GLU A 57 -0.22 -2.03 19.09
CA GLU A 57 -0.06 -1.42 20.40
C GLU A 57 1.43 -1.29 20.82
N GLU A 58 2.26 -2.29 20.50
CA GLU A 58 3.70 -2.29 20.79
C GLU A 58 4.48 -1.24 19.97
N VAL A 59 3.93 -0.79 18.84
CA VAL A 59 4.54 0.21 17.95
C VAL A 59 3.69 1.48 17.93
N GLY A 60 3.73 2.22 19.03
CA GLY A 60 2.89 3.41 19.26
C GLY A 60 3.45 4.74 18.73
N SER A 61 4.68 4.80 18.22
CA SER A 61 5.29 6.07 17.76
C SER A 61 6.32 5.84 16.64
N PRO A 62 5.95 5.24 15.50
CA PRO A 62 6.85 5.08 14.38
C PRO A 62 7.13 6.45 13.72
N ASP A 63 8.33 6.60 13.15
CA ASP A 63 8.68 7.78 12.35
C ASP A 63 7.94 7.79 11.00
N VAL A 64 7.74 6.61 10.42
CA VAL A 64 7.09 6.41 9.12
C VAL A 64 6.08 5.27 9.21
N ILE A 65 4.91 5.46 8.61
CA ILE A 65 3.99 4.35 8.34
C ILE A 65 3.75 4.21 6.84
N VAL A 66 3.68 2.96 6.38
CA VAL A 66 3.33 2.61 5.00
C VAL A 66 2.14 1.66 5.04
N VAL A 67 0.95 2.15 4.76
CA VAL A 67 -0.29 1.37 4.80
C VAL A 67 -0.52 0.71 3.43
N PRO A 68 -0.36 -0.61 3.29
CA PRO A 68 -0.62 -1.32 2.05
C PRO A 68 -2.12 -1.38 1.74
N GLY A 69 -2.47 -1.62 0.48
CA GLY A 69 -3.81 -1.93 0.06
C GLY A 69 -4.02 -3.43 -0.15
N GLY A 70 -5.09 -3.76 -0.83
CA GLY A 70 -5.50 -5.11 -1.17
C GLY A 70 -7.01 -5.30 -1.06
N PRO A 71 -7.56 -6.43 -1.51
CA PRO A 71 -8.98 -6.74 -1.39
C PRO A 71 -9.49 -6.73 0.05
N GLY A 72 -8.62 -7.01 1.03
CA GLY A 72 -8.94 -6.94 2.45
C GLY A 72 -9.39 -5.55 2.93
N THR A 73 -9.06 -4.46 2.21
CA THR A 73 -9.54 -3.11 2.55
C THR A 73 -11.05 -2.98 2.48
N THR A 74 -11.76 -3.84 1.74
CA THR A 74 -13.22 -3.83 1.69
C THR A 74 -13.84 -4.09 3.07
N ALA A 75 -13.24 -4.97 3.86
CA ALA A 75 -13.65 -5.23 5.24
C ALA A 75 -13.28 -4.08 6.20
N MET A 76 -12.45 -3.15 5.76
CA MET A 76 -11.92 -2.03 6.53
C MET A 76 -12.51 -0.67 6.10
N LEU A 77 -13.65 -0.64 5.43
CA LEU A 77 -14.38 0.61 5.13
C LEU A 77 -15.06 1.18 6.37
N GLU A 78 -15.26 0.36 7.40
CA GLU A 78 -15.74 0.78 8.71
C GLU A 78 -14.57 0.94 9.68
N PRO A 79 -14.61 1.92 10.61
CA PRO A 79 -13.57 2.11 11.61
C PRO A 79 -13.29 0.86 12.45
N GLY A 80 -12.02 0.57 12.70
CA GLY A 80 -11.55 -0.57 13.48
C GLY A 80 -10.15 -0.32 14.06
N PRO A 81 -9.54 -1.32 14.70
CA PRO A 81 -8.27 -1.17 15.43
C PRO A 81 -7.13 -0.54 14.61
N LEU A 82 -6.98 -0.94 13.34
CA LEU A 82 -5.97 -0.36 12.46
C LEU A 82 -6.20 1.15 12.22
N HIS A 83 -7.46 1.58 12.04
CA HIS A 83 -7.78 3.00 11.85
C HIS A 83 -7.52 3.82 13.12
N GLU A 84 -7.82 3.25 14.28
CA GLU A 84 -7.54 3.87 15.58
C GLU A 84 -6.03 4.04 15.78
N TRP A 85 -5.26 3.02 15.46
CA TRP A 85 -3.81 3.08 15.51
C TRP A 85 -3.25 4.12 14.52
N VAL A 86 -3.67 4.12 13.25
CA VAL A 86 -3.27 5.13 12.27
C VAL A 86 -3.54 6.55 12.79
N ARG A 87 -4.74 6.78 13.33
CA ARG A 87 -5.13 8.09 13.91
C ARG A 87 -4.27 8.47 15.09
N ALA A 88 -3.91 7.51 15.95
CA ALA A 88 -3.10 7.74 17.13
C ALA A 88 -1.64 8.07 16.80
N VAL A 89 -1.03 7.35 15.83
CA VAL A 89 0.39 7.54 15.48
C VAL A 89 0.62 8.71 14.52
N HIS A 90 -0.35 9.02 13.64
CA HIS A 90 -0.22 10.07 12.63
C HIS A 90 0.31 11.40 13.17
N PRO A 91 -0.12 11.93 14.32
CA PRO A 91 0.40 13.20 14.82
C PRO A 91 1.93 13.21 15.03
N THR A 92 2.51 12.07 15.39
CA THR A 92 3.94 11.93 15.72
C THR A 92 4.80 11.45 14.56
N THR A 93 4.21 10.88 13.50
CA THR A 93 4.98 10.45 12.33
C THR A 93 5.63 11.62 11.61
N GLN A 94 6.79 11.40 11.03
CA GLN A 94 7.39 12.27 10.02
C GLN A 94 6.67 12.07 8.66
N TRP A 95 6.31 10.81 8.34
CA TRP A 95 5.61 10.47 7.11
C TRP A 95 4.51 9.45 7.37
N THR A 96 3.32 9.75 6.86
CA THR A 96 2.17 8.83 6.84
C THR A 96 1.86 8.52 5.39
N THR A 97 2.10 7.28 4.97
CA THR A 97 2.02 6.92 3.55
C THR A 97 1.10 5.74 3.30
N SER A 98 0.61 5.63 2.07
CA SER A 98 -0.19 4.49 1.64
C SER A 98 0.13 4.08 0.20
N VAL A 99 -0.11 2.81 -0.09
CA VAL A 99 -0.07 2.24 -1.45
C VAL A 99 -1.44 1.70 -1.79
N CYS A 100 -1.86 1.89 -3.05
CA CYS A 100 -3.09 1.27 -3.55
C CYS A 100 -4.31 1.64 -2.68
N THR A 101 -5.18 0.68 -2.37
CA THR A 101 -6.37 0.88 -1.52
C THR A 101 -6.06 1.16 -0.05
N GLY A 102 -4.79 1.09 0.38
CA GLY A 102 -4.37 1.59 1.71
C GLY A 102 -4.71 3.06 1.94
N ALA A 103 -4.90 3.81 0.86
CA ALA A 103 -5.42 5.16 0.90
C ALA A 103 -6.85 5.27 1.49
N LEU A 104 -7.70 4.25 1.33
CA LEU A 104 -9.03 4.21 1.93
C LEU A 104 -8.93 4.08 3.45
N ILE A 105 -7.98 3.29 3.95
CA ILE A 105 -7.71 3.14 5.39
C ILE A 105 -7.30 4.49 5.99
N LEU A 106 -6.38 5.22 5.34
CA LEU A 106 -6.01 6.57 5.78
C LEU A 106 -7.20 7.53 5.77
N GLY A 107 -8.06 7.45 4.75
CA GLY A 107 -9.28 8.26 4.65
C GLY A 107 -10.25 7.96 5.79
N THR A 108 -10.57 6.69 6.01
CA THR A 108 -11.46 6.24 7.11
C THR A 108 -10.88 6.61 8.49
N ALA A 109 -9.56 6.65 8.63
CA ALA A 109 -8.90 7.16 9.84
C ALA A 109 -8.97 8.69 9.99
N GLY A 110 -9.49 9.43 9.01
CA GLY A 110 -9.58 10.90 9.05
C GLY A 110 -8.25 11.63 8.82
N VAL A 111 -7.22 10.92 8.32
CA VAL A 111 -5.87 11.51 8.10
C VAL A 111 -5.82 12.38 6.86
N ARG A 112 -6.81 12.31 5.97
CA ARG A 112 -6.79 12.87 4.61
C ARG A 112 -7.82 13.95 4.35
N ASP A 113 -8.48 14.45 5.39
CA ASP A 113 -9.46 15.52 5.26
C ASP A 113 -8.81 16.76 4.62
N GLY A 114 -9.43 17.22 3.53
CA GLY A 114 -8.96 18.41 2.79
C GLY A 114 -7.71 18.21 1.93
N LEU A 115 -7.20 16.97 1.73
CA LEU A 115 -6.02 16.68 0.92
C LEU A 115 -6.40 16.06 -0.43
N GLU A 116 -5.59 16.33 -1.47
CA GLU A 116 -5.58 15.52 -2.70
C GLU A 116 -4.98 14.15 -2.41
N ALA A 117 -5.47 13.13 -3.13
CA ALA A 117 -4.96 11.78 -2.93
C ALA A 117 -5.17 10.87 -4.13
N THR A 118 -4.36 9.82 -4.20
CA THR A 118 -4.54 8.74 -5.17
C THR A 118 -4.70 7.39 -4.48
N THR A 119 -5.19 6.43 -5.24
CA THR A 119 -5.37 5.03 -4.86
C THR A 119 -5.22 4.14 -6.10
N HIS A 120 -5.53 2.85 -5.99
CA HIS A 120 -5.69 2.01 -7.17
C HIS A 120 -6.77 2.58 -8.09
N TRP A 121 -6.54 2.59 -9.40
CA TRP A 121 -7.43 3.22 -10.38
C TRP A 121 -8.89 2.73 -10.30
N SER A 122 -9.12 1.46 -9.94
CA SER A 122 -10.46 0.89 -9.79
C SER A 122 -11.21 1.34 -8.53
N SER A 123 -10.54 2.05 -7.63
CA SER A 123 -11.08 2.44 -6.31
C SER A 123 -11.13 3.95 -6.11
N LEU A 124 -10.95 4.74 -7.17
CA LEU A 124 -11.02 6.20 -7.10
C LEU A 124 -12.40 6.69 -6.62
N ASP A 125 -13.47 6.05 -7.07
CA ASP A 125 -14.83 6.39 -6.65
C ASP A 125 -15.06 6.15 -5.14
N LEU A 126 -14.41 5.12 -4.57
CA LEU A 126 -14.44 4.85 -3.12
C LEU A 126 -13.59 5.85 -2.34
N LEU A 127 -12.55 6.39 -2.97
CA LEU A 127 -11.67 7.38 -2.36
C LEU A 127 -12.30 8.78 -2.34
N ALA A 128 -13.05 9.15 -3.37
CA ALA A 128 -13.59 10.49 -3.56
C ALA A 128 -14.31 11.07 -2.33
N PRO A 129 -15.17 10.35 -1.61
CA PRO A 129 -15.81 10.88 -0.39
C PRO A 129 -14.87 11.02 0.81
N LEU A 130 -13.66 10.49 0.75
CA LEU A 130 -12.69 10.45 1.84
C LEU A 130 -11.54 11.45 1.70
N CYS A 131 -11.53 12.33 0.70
CA CYS A 131 -10.47 13.30 0.45
C CYS A 131 -11.03 14.55 -0.27
N ALA A 132 -10.22 15.59 -0.44
CA ALA A 132 -10.64 16.78 -1.17
C ALA A 132 -10.76 16.52 -2.68
N GLU A 133 -9.81 15.74 -3.22
CA GLU A 133 -9.78 15.35 -4.62
C GLU A 133 -9.13 13.97 -4.78
N ALA A 134 -9.83 13.05 -5.45
CA ALA A 134 -9.29 11.75 -5.85
C ALA A 134 -8.65 11.85 -7.24
N VAL A 135 -7.32 11.70 -7.30
CA VAL A 135 -6.51 11.94 -8.50
C VAL A 135 -6.09 10.61 -9.11
N GLY A 136 -6.43 10.37 -10.37
CA GLY A 136 -6.19 9.10 -11.06
C GLY A 136 -5.01 9.08 -12.03
N ASP A 137 -4.41 10.22 -12.36
CA ASP A 137 -3.38 10.36 -13.39
C ASP A 137 -1.95 10.53 -12.83
N ARG A 138 -1.81 10.61 -11.51
CA ARG A 138 -0.52 10.71 -10.81
C ARG A 138 -0.24 9.47 -9.96
N ARG A 139 0.98 8.94 -10.08
CA ARG A 139 1.38 7.72 -9.35
C ARG A 139 1.70 7.97 -7.88
N VAL A 140 2.20 9.16 -7.54
CA VAL A 140 2.55 9.55 -6.16
C VAL A 140 2.05 10.98 -5.92
N ILE A 141 1.34 11.18 -4.83
CA ILE A 141 0.80 12.49 -4.43
C ILE A 141 1.27 12.81 -3.01
N PRO A 142 2.28 13.69 -2.87
CA PRO A 142 2.68 14.23 -1.59
C PRO A 142 1.79 15.41 -1.20
N GLN A 143 1.27 15.40 0.02
CA GLN A 143 0.49 16.47 0.65
C GLN A 143 1.02 16.70 2.07
N GLY A 144 2.06 17.54 2.19
CA GLY A 144 2.81 17.68 3.44
C GLY A 144 3.46 16.35 3.83
N LYS A 145 3.17 15.84 5.02
CA LYS A 145 3.68 14.55 5.48
C LYS A 145 2.84 13.33 5.07
N VAL A 146 1.68 13.57 4.44
CA VAL A 146 0.82 12.50 3.93
C VAL A 146 1.16 12.26 2.47
N VAL A 147 1.50 11.01 2.12
CA VAL A 147 1.87 10.65 0.75
C VAL A 147 1.07 9.43 0.32
N THR A 148 0.39 9.53 -0.81
CA THR A 148 -0.35 8.39 -1.35
C THR A 148 0.23 7.93 -2.68
N ALA A 149 0.36 6.62 -2.85
CA ALA A 149 0.74 6.00 -4.10
C ALA A 149 -0.46 5.30 -4.75
N ALA A 150 -0.49 5.32 -6.06
CA ALA A 150 -1.47 4.60 -6.88
C ALA A 150 -1.34 3.08 -6.73
N GLY A 151 -1.83 2.28 -7.69
CA GLY A 151 -1.86 0.83 -7.59
C GLY A 151 -0.48 0.17 -7.54
N VAL A 152 -0.39 -0.80 -6.75
CA VAL A 152 0.59 -1.86 -6.48
C VAL A 152 2.06 -1.44 -6.67
N SER A 153 2.58 -1.46 -7.91
CA SER A 153 4.00 -1.12 -8.19
C SER A 153 4.38 0.33 -7.89
N SER A 154 3.40 1.24 -7.75
CA SER A 154 3.64 2.65 -7.39
C SER A 154 4.24 2.82 -5.99
N GLY A 155 4.10 1.79 -5.14
CA GLY A 155 4.72 1.77 -3.82
C GLY A 155 6.25 1.84 -3.87
N ILE A 156 6.89 1.26 -4.91
CA ILE A 156 8.34 1.34 -5.11
C ILE A 156 8.75 2.78 -5.48
N ASP A 157 8.01 3.41 -6.42
CA ASP A 157 8.27 4.79 -6.83
C ASP A 157 8.12 5.75 -5.65
N MET A 158 7.05 5.58 -4.85
CA MET A 158 6.82 6.36 -3.63
C MET A 158 7.94 6.17 -2.62
N ALA A 159 8.39 4.94 -2.39
CA ALA A 159 9.44 4.65 -1.42
C ALA A 159 10.80 5.25 -1.83
N LEU A 160 11.14 5.25 -3.12
CA LEU A 160 12.32 5.93 -3.65
C LEU A 160 12.21 7.45 -3.50
N TRP A 161 11.04 8.02 -3.81
CA TRP A 161 10.79 9.43 -3.56
C TRP A 161 10.95 9.77 -2.07
N LEU A 162 10.37 8.96 -1.19
CA LEU A 162 10.46 9.13 0.26
C LEU A 162 11.91 9.00 0.76
N ALA A 163 12.67 8.05 0.22
CA ALA A 163 14.10 7.89 0.53
C ALA A 163 14.91 9.15 0.18
N ALA A 164 14.59 9.81 -0.94
CA ALA A 164 15.19 11.08 -1.32
C ALA A 164 14.83 12.21 -0.34
N GLN A 165 13.59 12.28 0.15
CA GLN A 165 13.18 13.27 1.15
C GLN A 165 13.86 13.05 2.51
N ILE A 166 14.12 11.80 2.89
CA ILE A 166 14.69 11.44 4.20
C ILE A 166 16.21 11.54 4.20
N ALA A 167 16.88 11.03 3.16
CA ALA A 167 18.34 10.83 3.15
C ALA A 167 19.03 11.53 1.98
N GLY A 168 18.29 12.23 1.13
CA GLY A 168 18.82 12.92 -0.05
C GLY A 168 18.88 12.06 -1.31
N ASP A 169 18.93 12.74 -2.44
CA ASP A 169 18.87 12.13 -3.79
C ASP A 169 19.93 11.05 -4.04
N ASP A 170 21.14 11.26 -3.58
CA ASP A 170 22.24 10.33 -3.87
C ASP A 170 22.04 8.98 -3.14
N VAL A 171 21.48 9.00 -1.92
CA VAL A 171 21.12 7.79 -1.19
C VAL A 171 19.95 7.07 -1.91
N ALA A 172 18.93 7.80 -2.34
CA ALA A 172 17.82 7.22 -3.09
C ALA A 172 18.27 6.59 -4.41
N LYS A 173 19.15 7.26 -5.16
CA LYS A 173 19.76 6.72 -6.40
C LYS A 173 20.60 5.48 -6.13
N ALA A 174 21.37 5.47 -5.03
CA ALA A 174 22.18 4.30 -4.65
C ALA A 174 21.27 3.11 -4.28
N ILE A 175 20.17 3.35 -3.58
CA ILE A 175 19.17 2.31 -3.27
C ILE A 175 18.53 1.81 -4.56
N GLN A 176 18.10 2.69 -5.47
CA GLN A 176 17.50 2.32 -6.75
C GLN A 176 18.45 1.44 -7.57
N LEU A 177 19.72 1.82 -7.66
CA LEU A 177 20.74 1.03 -8.35
C LEU A 177 20.97 -0.31 -7.64
N GLY A 178 20.99 -0.31 -6.31
CA GLY A 178 21.24 -1.52 -5.50
C GLY A 178 20.15 -2.58 -5.63
N ILE A 179 18.91 -2.18 -5.90
CA ILE A 179 17.79 -3.09 -6.18
C ILE A 179 17.54 -3.28 -7.69
N GLU A 180 18.38 -2.68 -8.54
CA GLU A 180 18.26 -2.73 -10.01
C GLU A 180 16.87 -2.32 -10.52
N TYR A 181 16.23 -1.33 -9.88
CA TYR A 181 14.92 -0.87 -10.30
C TYR A 181 15.00 0.00 -11.55
N ASP A 182 15.05 -0.66 -12.70
CA ASP A 182 15.05 -0.10 -14.06
C ASP A 182 13.96 -0.79 -14.91
N PRO A 183 12.65 -0.51 -14.65
CA PRO A 183 11.55 -1.29 -15.21
C PRO A 183 11.44 -1.14 -16.73
N GLN A 184 11.50 -2.28 -17.44
CA GLN A 184 11.37 -2.39 -18.88
C GLN A 184 10.29 -3.43 -19.23
N PRO A 185 9.01 -3.16 -18.92
CA PRO A 185 7.94 -4.11 -19.18
C PRO A 185 7.75 -4.35 -20.68
N PRO A 186 7.43 -5.58 -21.12
CA PRO A 186 7.25 -5.90 -22.53
C PRO A 186 5.99 -5.28 -23.15
N PHE A 187 5.07 -4.75 -22.31
CA PHE A 187 3.83 -4.13 -22.74
C PHE A 187 3.69 -2.72 -22.17
N ASP A 188 3.11 -1.80 -22.92
CA ASP A 188 2.80 -0.44 -22.47
C ASP A 188 1.34 -0.34 -22.01
N SER A 189 0.95 -1.13 -21.02
CA SER A 189 -0.41 -1.24 -20.47
C SER A 189 -0.49 -0.95 -18.97
N GLY A 190 0.50 -0.26 -18.42
CA GLY A 190 0.63 -0.03 -16.98
C GLY A 190 -0.30 1.08 -16.40
N SER A 191 -1.19 1.66 -17.20
CA SER A 191 -2.22 2.60 -16.74
C SER A 191 -3.48 2.47 -17.61
N THR A 192 -4.62 2.91 -17.11
CA THR A 192 -5.88 2.89 -17.87
C THR A 192 -5.82 3.72 -19.15
N ALA A 193 -5.04 4.80 -19.17
CA ALA A 193 -4.81 5.62 -20.34
C ALA A 193 -4.02 4.90 -21.45
N LYS A 194 -3.14 3.96 -21.07
CA LYS A 194 -2.30 3.21 -22.00
C LYS A 194 -2.89 1.86 -22.40
N ALA A 195 -3.58 1.20 -21.48
CA ALA A 195 -4.11 -0.17 -21.67
C ALA A 195 -5.25 -0.24 -22.69
N GLY A 196 -6.04 0.83 -22.82
CA GLY A 196 -7.25 0.84 -23.63
C GLY A 196 -8.45 0.15 -22.95
N PRO A 197 -9.67 0.42 -23.45
CA PRO A 197 -10.91 0.00 -22.77
C PRO A 197 -11.06 -1.51 -22.64
N ASP A 198 -10.69 -2.29 -23.65
CA ASP A 198 -10.87 -3.75 -23.65
C ASP A 198 -10.04 -4.42 -22.53
N ILE A 199 -8.81 -3.95 -22.32
CA ILE A 199 -7.94 -4.46 -21.23
C ILE A 199 -8.46 -4.01 -19.86
N VAL A 200 -8.97 -2.79 -19.76
CA VAL A 200 -9.60 -2.31 -18.52
C VAL A 200 -10.81 -3.17 -18.15
N GLU A 201 -11.65 -3.51 -19.14
CA GLU A 201 -12.82 -4.38 -18.93
C GLU A 201 -12.40 -5.80 -18.53
N LEU A 202 -11.37 -6.36 -19.16
CA LEU A 202 -10.82 -7.68 -18.82
C LEU A 202 -10.34 -7.72 -17.35
N VAL A 203 -9.62 -6.68 -16.87
CA VAL A 203 -9.19 -6.61 -15.47
C VAL A 203 -10.38 -6.51 -14.52
N ARG A 204 -11.43 -5.76 -14.87
CA ARG A 204 -12.66 -5.71 -14.06
C ARG A 204 -13.36 -7.05 -13.98
N ALA A 205 -13.40 -7.80 -15.09
CA ALA A 205 -13.98 -9.14 -15.10
C ALA A 205 -13.23 -10.10 -14.17
N PHE A 206 -11.89 -10.08 -14.15
CA PHE A 206 -11.09 -10.90 -13.22
C PHE A 206 -11.33 -10.53 -11.74
N ALA A 207 -11.59 -9.25 -11.44
CA ALA A 207 -11.85 -8.81 -10.08
C ALA A 207 -13.25 -9.22 -9.56
N THR A 208 -14.18 -9.56 -10.46
CA THR A 208 -15.55 -9.98 -10.11
C THR A 208 -15.73 -11.50 -10.10
N ASP A 209 -14.75 -12.27 -10.61
CA ASP A 209 -14.81 -13.73 -10.58
C ASP A 209 -14.49 -14.21 -9.15
N PRO A 210 -15.42 -14.90 -8.46
CA PRO A 210 -15.14 -15.42 -7.14
C PRO A 210 -13.98 -16.42 -7.25
N ASP A 211 -13.06 -16.32 -6.30
CA ASP A 211 -11.93 -17.24 -6.12
C ASP A 211 -12.40 -18.69 -6.32
N PRO A 212 -11.86 -19.44 -7.31
CA PRO A 212 -12.26 -20.83 -7.55
C PRO A 212 -12.04 -21.74 -6.31
N GLU A 213 -11.22 -21.33 -5.33
CA GLU A 213 -11.07 -22.05 -4.06
C GLU A 213 -12.19 -21.71 -3.04
N SER A 214 -13.03 -20.73 -3.29
CA SER A 214 -14.20 -20.44 -2.46
C SER A 214 -15.42 -21.31 -2.75
N ASP A 215 -15.35 -22.16 -3.78
CA ASP A 215 -16.37 -23.17 -4.05
C ASP A 215 -16.17 -24.37 -3.12
N PRO A 216 -17.08 -24.61 -2.15
CA PRO A 216 -16.98 -25.76 -1.24
C PRO A 216 -17.10 -27.12 -1.96
N GLU A 217 -17.41 -27.14 -3.26
CA GLU A 217 -17.48 -28.35 -4.09
C GLU A 217 -16.22 -28.56 -4.94
N HIS A 218 -15.22 -27.66 -4.89
CA HIS A 218 -13.97 -27.84 -5.62
C HIS A 218 -13.10 -28.93 -4.94
N VAL A 219 -13.22 -30.15 -5.43
CA VAL A 219 -12.30 -31.27 -5.10
C VAL A 219 -11.10 -31.16 -6.05
N PRO A 220 -9.86 -30.91 -5.56
CA PRO A 220 -8.69 -30.91 -6.44
C PRO A 220 -8.56 -32.29 -7.11
N ALA A 221 -8.36 -32.28 -8.42
CA ALA A 221 -8.11 -33.51 -9.18
C ALA A 221 -6.84 -34.21 -8.67
N PRO A 222 -6.79 -35.55 -8.63
CA PRO A 222 -5.71 -36.37 -8.08
C PRO A 222 -4.38 -36.23 -8.80
#